data_0d5f9fe9b5a875397b929abbcb080d89
#
_entry.id   0d5f9fe9b5a875397b929abbcb080d89
#
_cell.length_a   1.000
_cell.length_b   1.000
_cell.length_c   1.000
_cell.angle_alpha   90.00
_cell.angle_beta   90.00
_cell.angle_gamma   90.00
#
_symmetry.space_group_name_H-M   'P 1'
#
loop_
_entity.id
_entity.type
_entity.pdbx_description
1 polymer ?
#
loop_
_entity_poly.entity_id
_entity_poly.type
_entity_poly.pdbx_seq_one_letter_code
_entity_poly.pdbx_strand_id
1 'polypeptide(L)'
;ARRLPYQTNGTLRKAINEGKVKYADIHLSHMAQMVRYGFMANRKGVDVAIVEVCKINDLGDGKVGLIPTTSMGNSSSYVAGAKKVIVEVNTSQPVGLEGMHDSYVPLDPPYRKPIPIERPEDRIGTPYIPCELDKIVAVVPCDITDKVRPLGEIDEDAKHMGENLVAFFKKEVAEGRLPKNLLPLQSGVGSVANA
;
A
#
# COMPACT_ATOMS: atom_id res chain seq x y z
N ALA A 1 -1.74 -22.41 8.16
CA ALA A 1 -1.62 -20.99 7.90
C ALA A 1 -2.78 -20.52 7.02
N ARG A 2 -3.20 -19.28 7.17
CA ARG A 2 -4.20 -18.63 6.31
C ARG A 2 -3.52 -17.50 5.58
N ARG A 3 -3.70 -17.40 4.26
CA ARG A 3 -3.16 -16.36 3.42
C ARG A 3 -4.29 -15.58 2.75
N LEU A 4 -4.10 -14.30 2.60
CA LEU A 4 -4.99 -13.40 1.88
C LEU A 4 -4.48 -13.16 0.47
N PRO A 5 -5.36 -12.80 -0.47
CA PRO A 5 -5.12 -12.98 -1.89
C PRO A 5 -3.93 -12.19 -2.41
N TYR A 6 -3.87 -11.13 -2.53
CA TYR A 6 -3.19 -10.18 -3.38
C TYR A 6 -1.66 -10.40 -3.60
N GLN A 7 -0.93 -10.96 -2.66
CA GLN A 7 0.54 -11.05 -2.71
C GLN A 7 1.06 -12.49 -2.64
N THR A 8 0.50 -13.37 -3.45
CA THR A 8 1.00 -14.74 -3.52
C THR A 8 2.15 -14.87 -4.51
N ASN A 9 3.31 -15.26 -4.04
CA ASN A 9 4.38 -15.75 -4.91
C ASN A 9 4.09 -17.18 -5.39
N GLY A 10 4.90 -17.69 -6.33
CA GLY A 10 4.72 -19.03 -6.92
C GLY A 10 4.68 -20.16 -5.88
N THR A 11 5.52 -20.08 -4.85
CA THR A 11 5.59 -21.07 -3.77
C THR A 11 4.29 -21.11 -2.95
N LEU A 12 3.79 -19.94 -2.54
CA LEU A 12 2.54 -19.85 -1.81
C LEU A 12 1.34 -20.28 -2.66
N ARG A 13 1.31 -19.92 -3.95
CA ARG A 13 0.24 -20.32 -4.86
C ARG A 13 0.19 -21.84 -5.00
N LYS A 14 1.34 -22.49 -5.16
CA LYS A 14 1.42 -23.96 -5.17
C LYS A 14 0.88 -24.56 -3.88
N ALA A 15 1.31 -24.08 -2.72
CA ALA A 15 0.85 -24.54 -1.42
C ALA A 15 -0.66 -24.32 -1.17
N ILE A 16 -1.23 -23.24 -1.72
CA ILE A 16 -2.67 -22.97 -1.69
C ILE A 16 -3.41 -24.00 -2.55
N ASN A 17 -2.95 -24.24 -3.79
CA ASN A 17 -3.58 -25.20 -4.70
C ASN A 17 -3.49 -26.64 -4.19
N GLU A 18 -2.45 -26.96 -3.42
CA GLU A 18 -2.28 -28.26 -2.75
C GLU A 18 -3.07 -28.37 -1.42
N GLY A 19 -3.84 -27.35 -1.04
CA GLY A 19 -4.60 -27.34 0.21
C GLY A 19 -3.77 -27.19 1.49
N LYS A 20 -2.46 -26.98 1.39
CA LYS A 20 -1.55 -26.79 2.54
C LYS A 20 -1.70 -25.43 3.22
N VAL A 21 -2.17 -24.44 2.49
CA VAL A 21 -2.43 -23.09 2.97
C VAL A 21 -3.87 -22.73 2.68
N LYS A 22 -4.59 -22.32 3.73
CA LYS A 22 -5.96 -21.80 3.56
C LYS A 22 -5.88 -20.41 2.89
N TYR A 23 -6.72 -20.22 1.90
CA TYR A 23 -6.83 -19.00 1.14
C TYR A 23 -8.22 -18.38 1.36
N ALA A 24 -8.27 -17.06 1.40
CA ALA A 24 -9.51 -16.32 1.44
C ALA A 24 -9.42 -15.18 0.43
N ASP A 25 -10.36 -15.13 -0.49
CA ASP A 25 -10.47 -14.05 -1.45
C ASP A 25 -11.23 -12.87 -0.83
N ILE A 26 -10.56 -11.74 -0.71
CA ILE A 26 -11.08 -10.56 -0.03
C ILE A 26 -10.57 -9.34 -0.77
N HIS A 27 -11.45 -8.38 -1.00
CA HIS A 27 -11.03 -7.07 -1.52
C HIS A 27 -10.02 -6.40 -0.59
N LEU A 28 -8.94 -5.88 -1.15
CA LEU A 28 -7.89 -5.20 -0.39
C LEU A 28 -8.45 -4.05 0.46
N SER A 29 -9.43 -3.32 -0.08
CA SER A 29 -10.14 -2.23 0.63
C SER A 29 -10.87 -2.67 1.90
N HIS A 30 -11.27 -3.94 2.01
CA HIS A 30 -11.95 -4.47 3.19
C HIS A 30 -10.99 -5.08 4.21
N MET A 31 -9.77 -5.36 3.81
CA MET A 31 -8.81 -6.12 4.62
C MET A 31 -8.48 -5.43 5.94
N ALA A 32 -8.14 -4.16 5.90
CA ALA A 32 -7.81 -3.37 7.09
C ALA A 32 -8.97 -3.38 8.11
N GLN A 33 -10.19 -3.19 7.61
CA GLN A 33 -11.41 -3.21 8.42
C GLN A 33 -11.66 -4.59 9.04
N MET A 34 -11.51 -5.66 8.27
CA MET A 34 -11.72 -7.03 8.76
C MET A 34 -10.73 -7.42 9.84
N VAL A 35 -9.47 -6.97 9.73
CA VAL A 35 -8.45 -7.17 10.78
C VAL A 35 -8.83 -6.41 12.04
N ARG A 36 -9.21 -5.14 11.91
CA ARG A 36 -9.54 -4.27 13.03
C ARG A 36 -10.79 -4.75 13.79
N TYR A 37 -11.77 -5.30 13.10
CA TYR A 37 -13.01 -5.79 13.71
C TYR A 37 -12.93 -7.23 14.20
N GLY A 38 -11.83 -7.91 13.94
CA GLY A 38 -11.61 -9.28 14.41
C GLY A 38 -12.22 -10.38 13.54
N PHE A 39 -12.74 -10.05 12.35
CA PHE A 39 -13.36 -11.04 11.46
C PHE A 39 -12.35 -12.07 10.91
N MET A 40 -11.07 -11.72 10.86
CA MET A 40 -10.05 -12.61 10.30
C MET A 40 -9.63 -13.76 11.23
N ALA A 41 -9.74 -13.59 12.53
CA ALA A 41 -9.24 -14.55 13.50
C ALA A 41 -10.15 -14.71 14.74
N ASN A 42 -11.41 -14.29 14.65
CA ASN A 42 -12.37 -14.23 15.77
C ASN A 42 -11.84 -13.39 16.96
N ARG A 43 -10.95 -12.45 16.70
CA ARG A 43 -10.38 -11.52 17.68
C ARG A 43 -9.91 -10.24 16.99
N LYS A 44 -9.93 -9.16 17.72
CA LYS A 44 -9.40 -7.87 17.26
C LYS A 44 -7.87 -7.86 17.31
N GLY A 45 -7.27 -7.14 16.35
CA GLY A 45 -5.85 -6.89 16.28
C GLY A 45 -5.00 -8.09 15.88
N VAL A 46 -3.70 -7.90 15.95
CA VAL A 46 -2.66 -8.87 15.61
C VAL A 46 -1.65 -8.99 16.76
N ASP A 47 -0.96 -10.11 16.89
CA ASP A 47 0.05 -10.26 17.94
C ASP A 47 1.33 -9.55 17.56
N VAL A 48 1.78 -9.72 16.31
CA VAL A 48 3.01 -9.12 15.78
C VAL A 48 2.73 -8.55 14.40
N ALA A 49 3.06 -7.28 14.19
CA ALA A 49 3.16 -6.68 12.86
C ALA A 49 4.63 -6.63 12.44
N ILE A 50 4.90 -7.00 11.19
CA ILE A 50 6.21 -6.82 10.57
C ILE A 50 6.00 -5.80 9.46
N VAL A 51 6.73 -4.69 9.51
CA VAL A 51 6.58 -3.59 8.55
C VAL A 51 7.93 -3.16 8.00
N GLU A 52 7.98 -2.96 6.70
CA GLU A 52 9.13 -2.39 6.01
C GLU A 52 9.02 -0.87 5.96
N VAL A 53 10.12 -0.19 6.24
CA VAL A 53 10.22 1.27 6.26
C VAL A 53 11.54 1.72 5.65
N CYS A 54 11.61 2.94 5.14
CA CYS A 54 12.86 3.55 4.71
C CYS A 54 13.52 4.40 5.82
N LYS A 55 12.74 4.80 6.84
CA LYS A 55 13.20 5.67 7.92
C LYS A 55 12.32 5.55 9.16
N ILE A 56 12.90 5.79 10.32
CA ILE A 56 12.18 5.94 11.60
C ILE A 56 12.48 7.35 12.11
N ASN A 57 11.45 8.11 12.41
CA ASN A 57 11.55 9.43 13.02
C ASN A 57 11.15 9.36 14.49
N ASP A 58 11.89 10.05 15.35
CA ASP A 58 11.47 10.29 16.72
C ASP A 58 10.40 11.40 16.73
N LEU A 59 9.26 11.14 17.32
CA LEU A 59 8.17 12.11 17.48
C LEU A 59 8.10 12.67 18.90
N GLY A 60 8.97 12.22 19.80
CA GLY A 60 8.90 12.54 21.22
C GLY A 60 7.85 11.72 21.98
N ASP A 61 7.84 11.84 23.30
CA ASP A 61 6.87 11.22 24.22
C ASP A 61 6.70 9.70 24.02
N GLY A 62 7.78 9.00 23.69
CA GLY A 62 7.76 7.56 23.47
C GLY A 62 7.07 7.12 22.19
N LYS A 63 6.96 7.99 21.19
CA LYS A 63 6.35 7.73 19.89
C LYS A 63 7.35 7.88 18.76
N VAL A 64 7.16 7.06 17.75
CA VAL A 64 7.95 7.12 16.52
C VAL A 64 7.05 7.16 15.28
N GLY A 65 7.55 7.81 14.24
CA GLY A 65 6.96 7.84 12.91
C GLY A 65 7.70 6.85 12.00
N LEU A 66 7.01 5.83 11.55
CA LEU A 66 7.54 4.84 10.62
C LEU A 66 7.26 5.31 9.19
N ILE A 67 8.30 5.66 8.43
CA ILE A 67 8.16 6.12 7.04
C ILE A 67 8.09 4.90 6.12
N PRO A 68 6.92 4.61 5.51
CA PRO A 68 6.79 3.46 4.63
C PRO A 68 7.72 3.55 3.42
N THR A 69 7.98 2.42 2.78
CA THR A 69 8.65 2.34 1.47
C THR A 69 7.66 2.69 0.35
N THR A 70 7.83 2.19 -0.85
CA THR A 70 6.96 2.48 -2.00
C THR A 70 5.52 1.99 -1.84
N SER A 71 5.27 1.08 -0.89
CA SER A 71 3.96 0.49 -0.63
C SER A 71 3.64 0.52 0.86
N MET A 72 2.53 1.17 1.20
CA MET A 72 2.02 1.18 2.58
C MET A 72 0.98 0.07 2.81
N GLY A 73 0.11 -0.20 1.83
CA GLY A 73 -0.95 -1.21 1.95
C GLY A 73 -1.78 -1.03 3.23
N ASN A 74 -1.89 -2.09 4.01
CA ASN A 74 -2.64 -2.11 5.28
C ASN A 74 -1.75 -1.92 6.52
N SER A 75 -0.48 -1.53 6.36
CA SER A 75 0.52 -1.46 7.43
C SER A 75 0.07 -0.59 8.60
N SER A 76 -0.57 0.55 8.33
CA SER A 76 -1.11 1.44 9.38
C SER A 76 -2.07 0.71 10.32
N SER A 77 -3.00 -0.09 9.76
CA SER A 77 -3.96 -0.86 10.57
C SER A 77 -3.30 -2.00 11.32
N TYR A 78 -2.29 -2.64 10.76
CA TYR A 78 -1.53 -3.69 11.44
C TYR A 78 -0.73 -3.13 12.61
N VAL A 79 0.01 -2.04 12.41
CA VAL A 79 0.79 -1.39 13.47
C VAL A 79 -0.12 -0.89 14.60
N ALA A 80 -1.22 -0.22 14.25
CA ALA A 80 -2.18 0.26 15.23
C ALA A 80 -2.75 -0.87 16.09
N GLY A 81 -3.12 -2.00 15.46
CA GLY A 81 -3.72 -3.16 16.13
C GLY A 81 -2.74 -4.15 16.73
N ALA A 82 -1.42 -4.01 16.50
CA ALA A 82 -0.43 -4.96 16.95
C ALA A 82 -0.08 -4.79 18.44
N LYS A 83 0.20 -5.90 19.11
CA LYS A 83 0.79 -5.91 20.44
C LYS A 83 2.29 -5.65 20.39
N LYS A 84 2.96 -6.13 19.34
CA LYS A 84 4.39 -6.01 19.08
C LYS A 84 4.64 -5.68 17.62
N VAL A 85 5.70 -4.91 17.37
CA VAL A 85 6.07 -4.50 16.02
C VAL A 85 7.54 -4.87 15.77
N ILE A 86 7.80 -5.47 14.64
CA ILE A 86 9.15 -5.65 14.09
C ILE A 86 9.27 -4.68 12.91
N VAL A 87 10.27 -3.84 12.93
CA VAL A 87 10.50 -2.86 11.88
C VAL A 87 11.69 -3.30 11.04
N GLU A 88 11.48 -3.52 9.76
CA GLU A 88 12.53 -3.74 8.78
C GLU A 88 12.89 -2.39 8.15
N VAL A 89 14.11 -1.92 8.38
CA VAL A 89 14.61 -0.66 7.79
C VAL A 89 15.38 -1.01 6.54
N ASN A 90 14.78 -0.74 5.38
CA ASN A 90 15.37 -1.06 4.09
C ASN A 90 16.15 0.14 3.53
N THR A 91 17.48 0.05 3.55
CA THR A 91 18.39 1.11 3.10
C THR A 91 18.48 1.23 1.58
N SER A 92 17.98 0.24 0.82
CA SER A 92 17.85 0.34 -0.63
C SER A 92 16.73 1.32 -1.05
N GLN A 93 15.83 1.64 -0.13
CA GLN A 93 14.70 2.52 -0.39
C GLN A 93 15.06 3.99 -0.09
N PRO A 94 14.68 4.93 -0.96
CA PRO A 94 15.06 6.33 -0.78
C PRO A 94 14.34 6.96 0.41
N VAL A 95 15.09 7.62 1.28
CA VAL A 95 14.52 8.39 2.41
C VAL A 95 13.64 9.56 1.95
N GLY A 96 13.75 9.97 0.69
CA GLY A 96 12.88 10.97 0.05
C GLY A 96 11.43 10.55 -0.10
N LEU A 97 11.07 9.30 0.23
CA LEU A 97 9.68 8.87 0.36
C LEU A 97 8.97 9.53 1.55
N GLU A 98 9.72 10.13 2.49
CA GLU A 98 9.15 10.91 3.57
C GLU A 98 8.29 12.06 3.03
N GLY A 99 7.05 12.16 3.49
CA GLY A 99 6.07 13.14 3.01
C GLY A 99 5.20 12.67 1.83
N MET A 100 5.51 11.54 1.21
CA MET A 100 4.72 11.02 0.08
C MET A 100 3.49 10.23 0.49
N HIS A 101 3.40 9.81 1.75
CA HIS A 101 2.29 9.01 2.28
C HIS A 101 1.26 9.86 3.01
N ASP A 102 0.05 9.35 3.08
CA ASP A 102 -1.04 9.90 3.90
C ASP A 102 -1.64 8.74 4.71
N SER A 103 -1.02 8.45 5.86
CA SER A 103 -1.38 7.33 6.73
C SER A 103 -2.57 7.70 7.59
N TYR A 104 -3.69 7.00 7.40
CA TYR A 104 -4.92 7.22 8.13
C TYR A 104 -5.55 5.92 8.61
N VAL A 105 -5.87 5.84 9.89
CA VAL A 105 -6.64 4.75 10.48
C VAL A 105 -7.98 5.32 10.96
N PRO A 106 -9.08 5.04 10.27
CA PRO A 106 -10.39 5.58 10.66
C PRO A 106 -10.82 5.04 12.03
N LEU A 107 -11.60 5.83 12.75
CA LEU A 107 -12.20 5.39 14.00
C LEU A 107 -13.09 4.16 13.81
N ASP A 108 -13.22 3.33 14.82
CA ASP A 108 -14.12 2.19 14.80
C ASP A 108 -15.57 2.63 15.04
N PRO A 109 -16.57 1.91 14.53
CA PRO A 109 -17.97 2.14 14.89
C PRO A 109 -18.17 2.05 16.42
N PRO A 110 -19.08 2.87 16.99
CA PRO A 110 -19.97 3.84 16.35
C PRO A 110 -19.33 5.23 16.15
N TYR A 111 -18.05 5.40 16.43
CA TYR A 111 -17.36 6.70 16.47
C TYR A 111 -16.85 7.17 15.10
N ARG A 112 -17.16 6.46 14.03
CA ARG A 112 -16.78 6.86 12.67
C ARG A 112 -17.35 8.21 12.30
N LYS A 113 -16.50 9.00 11.64
CA LYS A 113 -16.86 10.27 11.02
C LYS A 113 -16.58 10.18 9.52
N PRO A 114 -17.26 10.97 8.70
CA PRO A 114 -16.88 11.15 7.30
C PRO A 114 -15.41 11.56 7.20
N ILE A 115 -14.71 11.06 6.19
CA ILE A 115 -13.35 11.48 5.89
C ILE A 115 -13.41 12.93 5.41
N PRO A 116 -12.66 13.88 6.03
CA PRO A 116 -12.77 15.30 5.71
C PRO A 116 -11.94 15.66 4.47
N ILE A 117 -12.30 15.10 3.31
CA ILE A 117 -11.72 15.43 2.02
C ILE A 117 -12.71 16.35 1.29
N GLU A 118 -12.29 17.56 1.01
CA GLU A 118 -13.06 18.56 0.27
C GLU A 118 -12.37 18.92 -1.04
N ARG A 119 -11.04 18.77 -1.11
CA ARG A 119 -10.20 19.08 -2.28
C ARG A 119 -9.26 17.92 -2.61
N PRO A 120 -8.80 17.81 -3.87
CA PRO A 120 -7.90 16.74 -4.28
C PRO A 120 -6.55 16.70 -3.52
N GLU A 121 -6.08 17.85 -3.05
CA GLU A 121 -4.83 18.00 -2.31
C GLU A 121 -4.96 17.77 -0.80
N ASP A 122 -6.17 17.58 -0.27
CA ASP A 122 -6.38 17.41 1.16
C ASP A 122 -5.72 16.13 1.69
N ARG A 123 -4.99 16.28 2.78
CA ARG A 123 -4.42 15.18 3.55
C ARG A 123 -5.21 14.98 4.84
N ILE A 124 -5.51 13.72 5.14
CA ILE A 124 -6.37 13.35 6.28
C ILE A 124 -5.61 12.69 7.42
N GLY A 125 -4.42 12.22 7.16
CA GLY A 125 -3.58 11.50 8.10
C GLY A 125 -2.21 12.13 8.29
N THR A 126 -1.23 11.29 8.49
CA THR A 126 0.17 11.67 8.72
C THR A 126 1.08 11.12 7.61
N PRO A 127 2.22 11.77 7.30
CA PRO A 127 3.17 11.27 6.31
C PRO A 127 3.98 10.04 6.80
N TYR A 128 3.61 9.48 7.93
CA TYR A 128 4.23 8.32 8.56
C TYR A 128 3.16 7.43 9.21
N ILE A 129 3.54 6.22 9.55
CA ILE A 129 2.71 5.35 10.40
C ILE A 129 3.12 5.61 11.86
N PRO A 130 2.22 6.15 12.70
CA PRO A 130 2.53 6.37 14.11
C PRO A 130 2.62 5.04 14.84
N CYS A 131 3.63 4.90 15.72
CA CYS A 131 3.85 3.72 16.53
C CYS A 131 4.35 4.11 17.91
N GLU A 132 3.83 3.45 18.95
CA GLU A 132 4.39 3.55 20.28
C GLU A 132 5.73 2.80 20.33
N LEU A 133 6.76 3.43 20.87
CA LEU A 133 8.12 2.88 20.88
C LEU A 133 8.21 1.56 21.65
N ASP A 134 7.43 1.40 22.72
CA ASP A 134 7.38 0.19 23.55
C ASP A 134 6.81 -1.04 22.82
N LYS A 135 6.08 -0.84 21.74
CA LYS A 135 5.63 -1.93 20.88
C LYS A 135 6.75 -2.49 20.01
N ILE A 136 7.80 -1.73 19.74
CA ILE A 136 8.89 -2.14 18.86
C ILE A 136 9.81 -3.10 19.59
N VAL A 137 9.78 -4.36 19.17
CA VAL A 137 10.60 -5.43 19.80
C VAL A 137 11.87 -5.73 19.02
N ALA A 138 11.94 -5.33 17.75
CA ALA A 138 13.15 -5.46 16.95
C ALA A 138 13.14 -4.43 15.80
N VAL A 139 14.34 -3.96 15.46
CA VAL A 139 14.64 -3.19 14.24
C VAL A 139 15.67 -3.98 13.46
N VAL A 140 15.33 -4.33 12.22
CA VAL A 140 16.14 -5.19 11.36
C VAL A 140 16.57 -4.37 10.14
N PRO A 141 17.85 -4.01 10.02
CA PRO A 141 18.34 -3.36 8.81
C PRO A 141 18.42 -4.37 7.68
N CYS A 142 18.03 -3.97 6.49
CA CYS A 142 18.23 -4.74 5.26
C CYS A 142 18.61 -3.80 4.09
N ASP A 143 19.13 -4.38 3.03
CA ASP A 143 19.49 -3.71 1.79
C ASP A 143 19.06 -4.60 0.62
N ILE A 144 17.74 -4.69 0.44
CA ILE A 144 17.15 -5.57 -0.55
C ILE A 144 16.23 -4.74 -1.45
N THR A 145 16.56 -4.70 -2.73
CA THR A 145 15.72 -4.02 -3.73
C THR A 145 14.39 -4.74 -3.89
N ASP A 146 13.34 -3.97 -4.15
CA ASP A 146 12.00 -4.50 -4.45
C ASP A 146 12.04 -5.45 -5.64
N LYS A 147 11.45 -6.63 -5.46
CA LYS A 147 11.19 -7.56 -6.57
C LYS A 147 9.91 -7.16 -7.27
N VAL A 148 10.01 -6.16 -8.12
CA VAL A 148 8.89 -5.76 -8.98
C VAL A 148 8.67 -6.78 -10.09
N ARG A 149 7.40 -6.94 -10.48
CA ARG A 149 7.07 -7.74 -11.65
C ARG A 149 7.63 -7.03 -12.88
N PRO A 150 8.42 -7.70 -13.74
CA PRO A 150 8.88 -7.07 -14.97
C PRO A 150 7.67 -6.66 -15.82
N LEU A 151 7.78 -5.54 -16.52
CA LEU A 151 6.82 -5.16 -17.53
C LEU A 151 6.75 -6.27 -18.57
N GLY A 152 5.55 -6.71 -18.94
CA GLY A 152 5.35 -7.69 -20.00
C GLY A 152 5.77 -7.13 -21.36
N GLU A 153 6.04 -8.01 -22.31
CA GLU A 153 6.20 -7.60 -23.71
C GLU A 153 4.92 -6.92 -24.21
N ILE A 154 5.11 -5.88 -25.02
CA ILE A 154 4.04 -5.13 -25.65
C ILE A 154 3.71 -5.88 -26.96
N ASP A 155 2.53 -6.48 -27.02
CA ASP A 155 2.03 -7.08 -28.25
C ASP A 155 1.49 -6.01 -29.21
N GLU A 156 1.23 -6.39 -30.47
CA GLU A 156 0.76 -5.46 -31.52
C GLU A 156 -0.60 -4.84 -31.16
N ASP A 157 -1.48 -5.58 -30.49
CA ASP A 157 -2.79 -5.06 -30.08
C ASP A 157 -2.63 -3.97 -29.00
N ALA A 158 -1.78 -4.21 -28.00
CA ALA A 158 -1.47 -3.22 -26.97
C ALA A 158 -0.83 -1.97 -27.57
N LYS A 159 0.08 -2.13 -28.54
CA LYS A 159 0.71 -1.01 -29.25
C LYS A 159 -0.32 -0.17 -30.00
N HIS A 160 -1.21 -0.78 -30.79
CA HIS A 160 -2.30 -0.08 -31.47
C HIS A 160 -3.24 0.63 -30.48
N MET A 161 -3.55 0.00 -29.35
CA MET A 161 -4.35 0.65 -28.30
C MET A 161 -3.63 1.87 -27.71
N GLY A 162 -2.32 1.77 -27.46
CA GLY A 162 -1.49 2.87 -26.99
C GLY A 162 -1.45 4.03 -28.00
N GLU A 163 -1.24 3.75 -29.29
CA GLU A 163 -1.26 4.74 -30.36
C GLU A 163 -2.61 5.48 -30.44
N ASN A 164 -3.72 4.74 -30.33
CA ASN A 164 -5.06 5.32 -30.32
C ASN A 164 -5.29 6.22 -29.09
N LEU A 165 -4.82 5.81 -27.91
CA LEU A 165 -4.90 6.63 -26.70
C LEU A 165 -4.09 7.92 -26.83
N VAL A 166 -2.88 7.84 -27.36
CA VAL A 166 -2.04 9.02 -27.61
C VAL A 166 -2.72 9.97 -28.61
N ALA A 167 -3.29 9.45 -29.70
CA ALA A 167 -4.03 10.25 -30.66
C ALA A 167 -5.24 10.92 -30.01
N PHE A 168 -5.99 10.21 -29.20
CA PHE A 168 -7.11 10.74 -28.43
C PHE A 168 -6.68 11.87 -27.49
N PHE A 169 -5.64 11.68 -26.68
CA PHE A 169 -5.15 12.71 -25.76
C PHE A 169 -4.67 13.97 -26.51
N LYS A 170 -3.94 13.80 -27.61
CA LYS A 170 -3.51 14.93 -28.44
C LYS A 170 -4.71 15.75 -28.95
N LYS A 171 -5.76 15.06 -29.40
CA LYS A 171 -7.01 15.72 -29.84
C LYS A 171 -7.66 16.49 -28.68
N GLU A 172 -7.84 15.84 -27.54
CA GLU A 172 -8.47 16.45 -26.37
C GLU A 172 -7.72 17.69 -25.86
N VAL A 173 -6.38 17.64 -25.89
CA VAL A 173 -5.53 18.78 -25.54
C VAL A 173 -5.67 19.90 -26.59
N ALA A 174 -5.69 19.58 -27.89
CA ALA A 174 -5.83 20.56 -28.95
C ALA A 174 -7.18 21.29 -28.91
N GLU A 175 -8.23 20.59 -28.50
CA GLU A 175 -9.59 21.11 -28.34
C GLU A 175 -9.84 21.76 -26.96
N GLY A 176 -8.82 21.82 -26.09
CA GLY A 176 -8.89 22.51 -24.79
C GLY A 176 -9.68 21.74 -23.71
N ARG A 177 -10.03 20.47 -23.94
CA ARG A 177 -10.74 19.64 -22.97
C ARG A 177 -9.83 18.97 -21.95
N LEU A 178 -8.55 18.80 -22.28
CA LEU A 178 -7.52 18.33 -21.36
C LEU A 178 -6.35 19.31 -21.26
N PRO A 179 -5.73 19.44 -20.09
CA PRO A 179 -4.52 20.23 -19.94
C PRO A 179 -3.34 19.57 -20.66
N LYS A 180 -2.35 20.37 -21.11
CA LYS A 180 -1.17 19.85 -21.82
C LYS A 180 -0.35 18.82 -21.04
N ASN A 181 -0.36 18.90 -19.72
CA ASN A 181 0.32 17.96 -18.82
C ASN A 181 -0.50 16.71 -18.51
N LEU A 182 -1.73 16.60 -19.06
CA LEU A 182 -2.67 15.49 -18.86
C LEU A 182 -3.02 15.19 -17.40
N LEU A 183 -2.77 16.09 -16.45
CA LEU A 183 -3.07 15.87 -15.04
C LEU A 183 -4.54 16.25 -14.71
N PRO A 184 -5.20 15.48 -13.83
CA PRO A 184 -4.74 14.22 -13.25
C PRO A 184 -4.94 13.03 -14.19
N LEU A 185 -3.91 12.19 -14.35
CA LEU A 185 -3.97 10.95 -15.13
C LEU A 185 -3.60 9.77 -14.25
N GLN A 186 -4.41 8.70 -14.29
CA GLN A 186 -4.10 7.45 -13.62
C GLN A 186 -4.01 6.32 -14.63
N SER A 187 -3.00 5.49 -14.50
CA SER A 187 -2.80 4.28 -15.27
C SER A 187 -2.78 3.06 -14.34
N GLY A 188 -3.36 1.95 -14.78
CA GLY A 188 -3.32 0.69 -14.07
C GLY A 188 -2.22 -0.23 -14.57
N VAL A 189 -2.05 -1.37 -13.90
CA VAL A 189 -1.13 -2.42 -14.36
C VAL A 189 -1.74 -3.18 -15.53
N GLY A 190 -1.06 -3.17 -16.67
CA GLY A 190 -1.55 -3.87 -17.87
C GLY A 190 -0.74 -3.57 -19.12
N SER A 191 -0.89 -4.37 -20.15
CA SER A 191 -0.14 -4.22 -21.43
C SER A 191 -0.40 -2.87 -22.10
N VAL A 192 -1.63 -2.39 -22.08
CA VAL A 192 -1.99 -1.07 -22.64
C VAL A 192 -1.31 0.09 -21.90
N ALA A 193 -1.16 -0.04 -20.57
CA ALA A 193 -0.49 0.98 -19.77
C ALA A 193 1.04 1.00 -20.00
N ASN A 194 1.59 -0.11 -20.48
CA ASN A 194 3.02 -0.24 -20.81
C ASN A 194 3.33 0.24 -22.23
N ALA A 195 2.35 0.22 -23.13
CA ALA A 195 2.46 0.71 -24.50
C ALA A 195 2.39 2.24 -24.59
#